data_79df352b5550e4a8a26d6127f6df4e8a
#
_entry.id   79df352b5550e4a8a26d6127f6df4e8a
#
_cell.length_a   1.000
_cell.length_b   1.000
_cell.length_c   1.000
_cell.angle_alpha   90.00
_cell.angle_beta   90.00
_cell.angle_gamma   90.00
#
_symmetry.space_group_name_H-M   'P 1'
#
loop_
_entity.id
_entity.type
_entity.pdbx_description
1 polymer ?
#
loop_
_entity_poly.entity_id
_entity_poly.type
_entity_poly.pdbx_seq_one_letter_code
_entity_poly.pdbx_strand_id
1 'polypeptide(L)'
;MAPRFPSLPGVFMADHEFDVLVIGGGPGGYTTAIRASQLGMRTGIVERDRLGGVCLNWGCIPTKALLKNAEILQLFRKSEEWGISYDNLRFDFSKMVKRSRGVADRVSKGVEYLMKKNKIEVFAGFARLTGNGMVEVRAEGKENRQVRATHIILAT
;
A
#
# COMPACT_ATOMS: atom_id res chain seq x y z
N MET A 1 -2.18 -18.12 -24.39
CA MET A 1 -2.70 -17.01 -25.22
C MET A 1 -4.07 -16.65 -24.67
N ALA A 2 -4.19 -15.53 -23.97
CA ALA A 2 -5.48 -15.12 -23.37
C ALA A 2 -6.48 -14.71 -24.46
N PRO A 3 -7.78 -14.99 -24.32
CA PRO A 3 -8.77 -14.63 -25.31
C PRO A 3 -8.92 -13.10 -25.37
N ARG A 4 -8.69 -12.52 -26.56
CA ARG A 4 -9.04 -11.13 -26.85
C ARG A 4 -10.55 -11.05 -27.07
N PHE A 5 -11.22 -10.26 -26.25
CA PHE A 5 -12.65 -9.97 -26.45
C PHE A 5 -12.82 -9.07 -27.69
N PRO A 6 -13.85 -9.36 -28.56
CA PRO A 6 -14.15 -8.48 -29.68
C PRO A 6 -14.67 -7.12 -29.19
N SER A 7 -14.25 -6.06 -29.87
CA SER A 7 -14.74 -4.69 -29.63
C SER A 7 -16.20 -4.58 -30.03
N LEU A 8 -17.08 -4.31 -29.06
CA LEU A 8 -18.47 -3.94 -29.31
C LEU A 8 -18.55 -2.46 -29.73
N PRO A 9 -19.37 -2.09 -30.72
CA PRO A 9 -19.52 -0.68 -31.12
C PRO A 9 -20.23 0.11 -30.01
N GLY A 10 -19.69 1.25 -29.63
CA GLY A 10 -20.19 2.15 -28.59
C GLY A 10 -19.49 2.05 -27.24
N VAL A 11 -18.42 1.28 -27.12
CA VAL A 11 -17.62 1.15 -25.90
C VAL A 11 -16.58 2.27 -25.87
N PHE A 12 -16.60 3.10 -24.84
CA PHE A 12 -15.49 3.99 -24.50
C PHE A 12 -14.20 3.17 -24.50
N MET A 13 -13.22 3.58 -25.31
CA MET A 13 -11.92 2.95 -25.32
C MET A 13 -11.29 3.13 -23.94
N ALA A 14 -10.90 2.04 -23.31
CA ALA A 14 -10.17 2.11 -22.06
C ALA A 14 -8.77 2.64 -22.33
N ASP A 15 -8.33 3.62 -21.55
CA ASP A 15 -6.98 4.17 -21.66
C ASP A 15 -5.91 3.13 -21.29
N HIS A 16 -6.28 2.15 -20.47
CA HIS A 16 -5.41 1.09 -19.96
C HIS A 16 -6.14 -0.25 -19.85
N GLU A 17 -5.47 -1.32 -20.29
CA GLU A 17 -5.97 -2.71 -20.16
C GLU A 17 -5.02 -3.55 -19.30
N PHE A 18 -5.59 -4.34 -18.37
CA PHE A 18 -4.88 -5.23 -17.45
C PHE A 18 -5.48 -6.63 -17.42
N ASP A 19 -4.66 -7.64 -17.11
CA ASP A 19 -5.16 -8.96 -16.74
C ASP A 19 -5.79 -8.90 -15.33
N VAL A 20 -5.12 -8.18 -14.40
CA VAL A 20 -5.58 -8.00 -13.01
C VAL A 20 -5.50 -6.53 -12.61
N LEU A 21 -6.61 -6.00 -12.09
CA LEU A 21 -6.66 -4.70 -11.43
C LEU A 21 -7.04 -4.89 -9.96
N VAL A 22 -6.20 -4.41 -9.05
CA VAL A 22 -6.45 -4.46 -7.61
C VAL A 22 -6.95 -3.10 -7.13
N ILE A 23 -8.06 -3.07 -6.40
CA ILE A 23 -8.61 -1.85 -5.79
C ILE A 23 -8.33 -1.87 -4.30
N GLY A 24 -7.48 -0.96 -3.84
CA GLY A 24 -6.97 -0.87 -2.49
C GLY A 24 -5.50 -1.28 -2.39
N GLY A 25 -4.66 -0.37 -1.88
CA GLY A 25 -3.20 -0.54 -1.76
C GLY A 25 -2.74 -0.98 -0.36
N GLY A 26 -3.63 -1.49 0.48
CA GLY A 26 -3.31 -2.07 1.79
C GLY A 26 -2.56 -3.40 1.70
N PRO A 27 -2.27 -4.09 2.84
CA PRO A 27 -1.49 -5.33 2.85
C PRO A 27 -2.05 -6.42 1.94
N GLY A 28 -3.36 -6.59 1.88
CA GLY A 28 -4.02 -7.53 0.96
C GLY A 28 -3.82 -7.14 -0.51
N GLY A 29 -3.94 -5.85 -0.81
CA GLY A 29 -3.87 -5.34 -2.17
C GLY A 29 -2.47 -5.35 -2.77
N TYR A 30 -1.50 -4.73 -2.11
CA TYR A 30 -0.14 -4.66 -2.69
C TYR A 30 0.52 -6.04 -2.79
N THR A 31 0.28 -6.95 -1.84
CA THR A 31 0.83 -8.31 -1.93
C THR A 31 0.20 -9.11 -3.08
N THR A 32 -1.10 -8.95 -3.27
CA THR A 32 -1.83 -9.57 -4.39
C THR A 32 -1.33 -9.02 -5.74
N ALA A 33 -1.18 -7.71 -5.87
CA ALA A 33 -0.68 -7.09 -7.10
C ALA A 33 0.76 -7.56 -7.44
N ILE A 34 1.65 -7.62 -6.43
CA ILE A 34 3.00 -8.16 -6.61
C ILE A 34 2.94 -9.60 -7.09
N ARG A 35 2.11 -10.43 -6.46
CA ARG A 35 2.02 -11.85 -6.83
C ARG A 35 1.46 -12.05 -8.22
N ALA A 36 0.43 -11.33 -8.60
CA ALA A 36 -0.14 -11.37 -9.95
C ALA A 36 0.92 -11.00 -11.01
N SER A 37 1.66 -9.91 -10.79
CA SER A 37 2.76 -9.52 -11.68
C SER A 37 3.87 -10.55 -11.78
N GLN A 38 4.27 -11.17 -10.65
CA GLN A 38 5.27 -12.26 -10.64
C GLN A 38 4.82 -13.51 -11.41
N LEU A 39 3.51 -13.72 -11.55
CA LEU A 39 2.91 -14.77 -12.37
C LEU A 39 2.80 -14.38 -13.85
N GLY A 40 3.37 -13.24 -14.24
CA GLY A 40 3.39 -12.77 -15.63
C GLY A 40 2.14 -12.02 -16.07
N MET A 41 1.22 -11.69 -15.15
CA MET A 41 0.01 -10.94 -15.47
C MET A 41 0.29 -9.44 -15.55
N ARG A 42 -0.25 -8.76 -16.55
CA ARG A 42 -0.26 -7.29 -16.60
C ARG A 42 -1.15 -6.76 -15.50
N THR A 43 -0.54 -6.12 -14.50
CA THR A 43 -1.21 -5.78 -13.25
C THR A 43 -1.22 -4.28 -13.01
N GLY A 44 -2.41 -3.76 -12.62
CA GLY A 44 -2.59 -2.42 -12.08
C GLY A 44 -3.10 -2.44 -10.65
N ILE A 45 -2.88 -1.37 -9.91
CA ILE A 45 -3.41 -1.15 -8.57
C ILE A 45 -3.94 0.27 -8.43
N VAL A 46 -5.12 0.41 -7.83
CA VAL A 46 -5.71 1.72 -7.51
C VAL A 46 -5.66 1.95 -6.01
N GLU A 47 -5.09 3.07 -5.58
CA GLU A 47 -5.06 3.48 -4.18
C GLU A 47 -5.40 4.98 -4.07
N ARG A 48 -6.33 5.29 -3.17
CA ARG A 48 -6.83 6.68 -3.01
C ARG A 48 -5.93 7.57 -2.18
N ASP A 49 -5.10 6.98 -1.31
CA ASP A 49 -4.27 7.72 -0.37
C ASP A 49 -2.79 7.27 -0.48
N ARG A 50 -2.37 6.34 0.33
CA ARG A 50 -0.96 5.89 0.39
C ARG A 50 -0.85 4.37 0.28
N LEU A 51 0.06 3.90 -0.57
CA LEU A 51 0.42 2.48 -0.62
C LEU A 51 0.84 1.96 0.75
N GLY A 52 0.40 0.75 1.07
CA GLY A 52 0.55 0.16 2.40
C GLY A 52 -0.70 0.30 3.26
N GLY A 53 -1.65 1.19 2.88
CA GLY A 53 -2.93 1.39 3.55
C GLY A 53 -2.79 1.79 5.01
N VAL A 54 -3.86 1.62 5.78
CA VAL A 54 -3.90 1.95 7.23
C VAL A 54 -2.80 1.22 7.99
N CYS A 55 -2.55 -0.04 7.72
CA CYS A 55 -1.59 -0.86 8.47
C CYS A 55 -0.19 -0.27 8.47
N LEU A 56 0.35 0.09 7.31
CA LEU A 56 1.71 0.60 7.20
C LEU A 56 1.82 2.06 7.65
N ASN A 57 0.82 2.87 7.32
CA ASN A 57 0.93 4.32 7.47
C ASN A 57 0.42 4.82 8.83
N TRP A 58 -0.66 4.24 9.36
CA TRP A 58 -1.33 4.76 10.58
C TRP A 58 -1.67 3.70 11.62
N GLY A 59 -1.46 2.41 11.31
CA GLY A 59 -1.88 1.28 12.15
C GLY A 59 -0.71 0.45 12.67
N CYS A 60 -0.55 -0.74 12.11
CA CYS A 60 0.34 -1.80 12.62
C CYS A 60 1.79 -1.35 12.79
N ILE A 61 2.36 -0.71 11.77
CA ILE A 61 3.78 -0.38 11.76
C ILE A 61 4.13 0.74 12.74
N PRO A 62 3.48 1.92 12.73
CA PRO A 62 3.79 2.95 13.73
C PRO A 62 3.47 2.48 15.15
N THR A 63 2.43 1.67 15.36
CA THR A 63 2.12 1.11 16.68
C THR A 63 3.23 0.18 17.16
N LYS A 64 3.71 -0.75 16.32
CA LYS A 64 4.84 -1.62 16.68
C LYS A 64 6.12 -0.83 16.97
N ALA A 65 6.35 0.25 16.25
CA ALA A 65 7.50 1.12 16.51
C ALA A 65 7.41 1.81 17.88
N LEU A 66 6.21 2.21 18.32
CA LEU A 66 5.97 2.77 19.65
C LEU A 66 6.06 1.71 20.74
N LEU A 67 5.49 0.52 20.52
CA LEU A 67 5.62 -0.61 21.44
C LEU A 67 7.09 -0.99 21.69
N LYS A 68 7.93 -0.94 20.65
CA LYS A 68 9.37 -1.18 20.81
C LYS A 68 10.04 -0.13 21.69
N ASN A 69 9.62 1.14 21.64
CA ASN A 69 10.12 2.16 22.56
C ASN A 69 9.68 1.88 23.99
N ALA A 70 8.44 1.43 24.22
CA ALA A 70 7.95 1.04 25.54
C ALA A 70 8.72 -0.16 26.10
N GLU A 71 8.97 -1.18 25.27
CA GLU A 71 9.79 -2.34 25.63
C GLU A 71 11.21 -1.92 26.08
N ILE A 72 11.85 -1.06 25.30
CA ILE A 72 13.18 -0.54 25.65
C ILE A 72 13.15 0.19 27.00
N LEU A 73 12.13 1.04 27.24
CA LEU A 73 11.98 1.73 28.51
C LEU A 73 11.80 0.75 29.68
N GLN A 74 11.05 -0.33 29.47
CA GLN A 74 10.90 -1.38 30.48
C GLN A 74 12.21 -2.11 30.78
N LEU A 75 13.00 -2.40 29.74
CA LEU A 75 14.36 -2.98 29.91
C LEU A 75 15.26 -2.07 30.74
N PHE A 76 15.23 -0.75 30.48
CA PHE A 76 15.99 0.21 31.30
C PHE A 76 15.51 0.21 32.77
N ARG A 77 14.19 0.15 33.01
CA ARG A 77 13.66 0.10 34.38
C ARG A 77 14.08 -1.16 35.14
N LYS A 78 14.39 -2.22 34.43
CA LYS A 78 14.83 -3.51 34.99
C LYS A 78 16.34 -3.74 34.81
N SER A 79 17.11 -2.71 34.49
CA SER A 79 18.51 -2.85 34.09
C SER A 79 19.39 -3.46 35.20
N GLU A 80 19.05 -3.24 36.47
CA GLU A 80 19.77 -3.84 37.60
C GLU A 80 19.74 -5.36 37.60
N GLU A 81 18.65 -5.96 37.14
CA GLU A 81 18.53 -7.44 36.94
C GLU A 81 19.61 -7.96 35.95
N TRP A 82 20.10 -7.09 35.07
CA TRP A 82 21.12 -7.38 34.04
C TRP A 82 22.52 -6.87 34.43
N GLY A 83 22.70 -6.37 35.64
CA GLY A 83 23.94 -5.78 36.08
C GLY A 83 24.30 -4.44 35.39
N ILE A 84 23.29 -3.75 34.84
CA ILE A 84 23.46 -2.46 34.17
C ILE A 84 22.89 -1.38 35.09
N SER A 85 23.73 -0.41 35.44
CA SER A 85 23.31 0.80 36.15
C SER A 85 23.42 2.02 35.22
N TYR A 86 22.56 2.99 35.43
CA TYR A 86 22.58 4.26 34.68
C TYR A 86 22.11 5.41 35.59
N ASP A 87 22.51 6.62 35.25
CA ASP A 87 22.08 7.85 35.91
C ASP A 87 21.09 8.62 35.02
N ASN A 88 20.03 9.18 35.62
CA ASN A 88 19.10 10.13 34.98
C ASN A 88 18.44 9.64 33.70
N LEU A 89 17.71 8.51 33.76
CA LEU A 89 16.88 8.07 32.64
C LEU A 89 15.88 9.17 32.23
N ARG A 90 16.00 9.63 31.01
CA ARG A 90 15.07 10.59 30.40
C ARG A 90 14.53 10.02 29.09
N PHE A 91 13.29 10.33 28.76
CA PHE A 91 12.73 10.00 27.47
C PHE A 91 12.06 11.24 26.86
N ASP A 92 12.08 11.30 25.53
CA ASP A 92 11.44 12.35 24.74
C ASP A 92 10.35 11.70 23.87
N PHE A 93 9.10 11.87 24.28
CA PHE A 93 7.95 11.28 23.58
C PHE A 93 7.83 11.81 22.15
N SER A 94 8.15 13.08 21.90
CA SER A 94 8.08 13.65 20.56
C SER A 94 9.06 12.97 19.60
N LYS A 95 10.28 12.66 20.08
CA LYS A 95 11.25 11.87 19.29
C LYS A 95 10.78 10.44 19.04
N MET A 96 10.10 9.81 20.01
CA MET A 96 9.53 8.47 19.84
C MET A 96 8.44 8.47 18.76
N VAL A 97 7.54 9.44 18.78
CA VAL A 97 6.50 9.62 17.76
C VAL A 97 7.12 9.89 16.38
N LYS A 98 8.08 10.83 16.30
CA LYS A 98 8.79 11.12 15.04
C LYS A 98 9.49 9.88 14.48
N ARG A 99 10.12 9.06 15.33
CA ARG A 99 10.71 7.78 14.94
C ARG A 99 9.66 6.83 14.36
N SER A 100 8.51 6.69 15.01
CA SER A 100 7.43 5.80 14.54
C SER A 100 6.95 6.21 13.14
N ARG A 101 6.81 7.51 12.87
CA ARG A 101 6.46 8.03 11.54
C ARG A 101 7.54 7.74 10.51
N GLY A 102 8.80 7.94 10.86
CA GLY A 102 9.92 7.62 9.96
C GLY A 102 10.03 6.12 9.63
N VAL A 103 9.65 5.24 10.55
CA VAL A 103 9.56 3.78 10.27
C VAL A 103 8.43 3.50 9.28
N ALA A 104 7.24 4.07 9.51
CA ALA A 104 6.09 3.92 8.62
C ALA A 104 6.41 4.42 7.19
N ASP A 105 6.98 5.61 7.06
CA ASP A 105 7.36 6.19 5.77
C ASP A 105 8.39 5.33 5.02
N ARG A 106 9.36 4.76 5.71
CA ARG A 106 10.37 3.87 5.11
C ARG A 106 9.72 2.61 4.53
N VAL A 107 8.80 2.00 5.27
CA VAL A 107 8.12 0.76 4.83
C VAL A 107 7.18 1.05 3.66
N SER A 108 6.43 2.14 3.71
CA SER A 108 5.56 2.57 2.60
C SER A 108 6.36 2.83 1.31
N LYS A 109 7.49 3.55 1.40
CA LYS A 109 8.40 3.72 0.25
C LYS A 109 8.97 2.40 -0.28
N GLY A 110 9.16 1.41 0.59
CA GLY A 110 9.51 0.04 0.19
C GLY A 110 8.44 -0.60 -0.69
N VAL A 111 7.15 -0.40 -0.37
CA VAL A 111 6.04 -0.87 -1.21
C VAL A 111 6.03 -0.15 -2.55
N GLU A 112 6.21 1.18 -2.58
CA GLU A 112 6.30 1.95 -3.83
C GLU A 112 7.44 1.43 -4.73
N TYR A 113 8.60 1.13 -4.13
CA TYR A 113 9.72 0.52 -4.85
C TYR A 113 9.34 -0.86 -5.44
N LEU A 114 8.62 -1.69 -4.66
CA LEU A 114 8.18 -3.01 -5.12
C LEU A 114 7.16 -2.91 -6.27
N MET A 115 6.28 -1.90 -6.28
CA MET A 115 5.39 -1.65 -7.43
C MET A 115 6.20 -1.39 -8.69
N LYS A 116 7.18 -0.48 -8.61
CA LYS A 116 8.07 -0.15 -9.74
C LYS A 116 8.90 -1.35 -10.20
N LYS A 117 9.50 -2.08 -9.25
CA LYS A 117 10.32 -3.28 -9.54
C LYS A 117 9.52 -4.35 -10.29
N ASN A 118 8.27 -4.55 -9.92
CA ASN A 118 7.39 -5.53 -10.54
C ASN A 118 6.58 -4.95 -11.73
N LYS A 119 6.87 -3.71 -12.17
CA LYS A 119 6.19 -3.06 -13.30
C LYS A 119 4.67 -2.98 -13.13
N ILE A 120 4.21 -2.81 -11.89
CA ILE A 120 2.81 -2.63 -11.56
C ILE A 120 2.46 -1.16 -11.74
N GLU A 121 1.43 -0.88 -12.53
CA GLU A 121 0.95 0.48 -12.72
C GLU A 121 0.09 0.91 -11.53
N VAL A 122 0.44 2.06 -10.93
CA VAL A 122 -0.24 2.60 -9.75
C VAL A 122 -1.10 3.78 -10.16
N PHE A 123 -2.39 3.66 -9.92
CA PHE A 123 -3.38 4.72 -10.12
C PHE A 123 -3.71 5.36 -8.77
N ALA A 124 -3.29 6.60 -8.59
CA ALA A 124 -3.69 7.38 -7.43
C ALA A 124 -5.11 7.93 -7.65
N GLY A 125 -6.04 7.55 -6.77
CA GLY A 125 -7.41 8.02 -6.86
C GLY A 125 -8.44 7.05 -6.29
N PHE A 126 -9.69 7.44 -6.40
CA PHE A 126 -10.83 6.66 -5.97
C PHE A 126 -11.38 5.82 -7.13
N ALA A 127 -11.49 4.51 -6.93
CA ALA A 127 -11.99 3.59 -7.94
C ALA A 127 -13.51 3.40 -7.84
N ARG A 128 -14.20 3.41 -8.97
CA ARG A 128 -15.61 3.08 -9.10
C ARG A 128 -15.81 2.02 -10.17
N LEU A 129 -16.45 0.91 -9.83
CA LEU A 129 -16.86 -0.11 -10.79
C LEU A 129 -17.97 0.44 -11.67
N THR A 130 -17.80 0.36 -13.00
CA THR A 130 -18.80 0.83 -13.98
C THR A 130 -19.45 -0.31 -14.79
N GLY A 131 -19.05 -1.56 -14.51
CA GLY A 131 -19.56 -2.76 -15.17
C GLY A 131 -18.64 -3.26 -16.30
N ASN A 132 -18.89 -4.46 -16.78
CA ASN A 132 -18.20 -5.08 -17.93
C ASN A 132 -16.65 -5.05 -17.82
N GLY A 133 -16.09 -5.24 -16.62
CA GLY A 133 -14.64 -5.19 -16.39
C GLY A 133 -14.04 -3.78 -16.42
N MET A 134 -14.87 -2.74 -16.38
CA MET A 134 -14.45 -1.34 -16.39
C MET A 134 -14.45 -0.73 -15.01
N VAL A 135 -13.43 0.07 -14.75
CA VAL A 135 -13.23 0.85 -13.52
C VAL A 135 -12.93 2.28 -13.89
N GLU A 136 -13.69 3.21 -13.36
CA GLU A 136 -13.39 4.63 -13.42
C GLU A 136 -12.52 5.00 -12.23
N VAL A 137 -11.36 5.61 -12.49
CA VAL A 137 -10.47 6.14 -11.46
C VAL A 137 -10.56 7.66 -11.43
N ARG A 138 -10.96 8.20 -10.28
CA ARG A 138 -11.11 9.64 -10.04
C ARG A 138 -10.02 10.12 -9.12
N ALA A 139 -9.26 11.12 -9.56
CA ALA A 139 -8.28 11.83 -8.74
C ALA A 139 -8.61 13.31 -8.71
N GLU A 140 -8.45 13.95 -7.57
CA GLU A 140 -8.73 15.38 -7.42
C GLU A 140 -7.85 16.21 -8.37
N GLY A 141 -8.47 17.13 -9.10
CA GLY A 141 -7.79 18.01 -10.05
C GLY A 141 -7.25 17.32 -11.32
N LYS A 142 -7.68 16.09 -11.60
CA LYS A 142 -7.28 15.34 -12.82
C LYS A 142 -8.51 14.84 -13.57
N GLU A 143 -8.34 14.57 -14.86
CA GLU A 143 -9.36 13.89 -15.65
C GLU A 143 -9.59 12.46 -15.15
N ASN A 144 -10.83 12.00 -15.21
CA ASN A 144 -11.18 10.64 -14.87
C ASN A 144 -10.57 9.67 -15.88
N ARG A 145 -9.94 8.61 -15.39
CA ARG A 145 -9.36 7.56 -16.23
C ARG A 145 -10.29 6.37 -16.30
N GLN A 146 -10.42 5.77 -17.46
CA GLN A 146 -11.14 4.52 -17.69
C GLN A 146 -10.15 3.37 -17.80
N VAL A 147 -10.22 2.43 -16.86
CA VAL A 147 -9.32 1.27 -16.78
C VAL A 147 -10.12 0.00 -16.98
N ARG A 148 -9.65 -0.86 -17.87
CA ARG A 148 -10.26 -2.17 -18.13
C ARG A 148 -9.40 -3.27 -17.52
N ALA A 149 -10.04 -4.27 -16.92
CA ALA A 149 -9.33 -5.46 -16.45
C ALA A 149 -10.18 -6.72 -16.67
N THR A 150 -9.49 -7.83 -16.96
CA THR A 150 -10.11 -9.16 -17.04
C THR A 150 -10.59 -9.61 -15.66
N HIS A 151 -9.76 -9.35 -14.63
CA HIS A 151 -10.07 -9.67 -13.23
C HIS A 151 -9.92 -8.43 -12.36
N ILE A 152 -10.90 -8.18 -11.50
CA ILE A 152 -10.86 -7.08 -10.54
C ILE A 152 -10.89 -7.68 -9.13
N ILE A 153 -9.93 -7.28 -8.30
CA ILE A 153 -9.81 -7.73 -6.91
C ILE A 153 -10.06 -6.54 -5.98
N LEU A 154 -11.07 -6.67 -5.12
CA LEU A 154 -11.38 -5.68 -4.09
C LEU A 154 -10.60 -6.00 -2.82
N ALA A 155 -9.73 -5.08 -2.38
CA ALA A 155 -8.85 -5.20 -1.21
C ALA A 155 -8.83 -3.90 -0.37
N THR A 156 -10.02 -3.28 -0.24
CA THR A 156 -10.25 -2.00 0.49
C THR A 156 -10.38 -2.22 1.98
#